data_79d4089eee175a782897504e6a8c27f6
#
_entry.id   79d4089eee175a782897504e6a8c27f6
#
_cell.length_a   1.000
_cell.length_b   1.000
_cell.length_c   1.000
_cell.angle_alpha   90.00
_cell.angle_beta   90.00
_cell.angle_gamma   90.00
#
_symmetry.space_group_name_H-M   'P 1'
#
loop_
_entity.id
_entity.type
_entity.pdbx_description
1 polymer ?
#
loop_
_entity_poly.entity_id
_entity_poly.type
_entity_poly.pdbx_seq_one_letter_code
_entity_poly.pdbx_strand_id
1 'polypeptide(L)'
;MSKLLKYLKKYKIESILAPFFKLIEVTFELIVPLIVSTIIDVGIENGDKVYIIKRCLLLGLFGILGLCSTLVAQYFSAKASVGFATDIRHALFKHIGKLSYSQLDSLGAPTLITRLTGDINQVQTGTNLTLRLVLRSPFVVFGAVIMAFTVDVKSSLVFVVAVPALAAVVFAIMLVCIPMYRKVQQKLDGLLSKTRENLLGTRVVRAFCKEEEEIADFDAKNNALTEMQTAVGRISAFMNPATFVLINLAIIALIYVGAIRVDSGAISRGAVVALYNYMSQILVELIKLANLIISVTKAIACGNRIQSVLDIEPGTVPGTVTDGNENSEYSVEFDKACLSYNGSEESLHNIDLKIKRGSSIGVIGSTGSGKTSLVNLIPRFYDVTGGCVLVDGVDVRDYDTKALRSKIGVVSQKKALFAGTVRDNIRFGKQDATDEEIWQALETAQAKQMIEDKSGQLDFVLEQEGKNLSGGQRQRMTIARALVRKPEVLILDDAASALDYATGAALNKALRNTDFAPTVITVSQRVAAIRNADTIVVLDEGEIVGMGTNDELLRSCEVYKEIFDSQLEKEDA
;
A
#
# COMPACT_ATOMS: atom_id res chain seq x y z
N MET A 1 -3.16 15.11 -4.90
CA MET A 1 -4.12 14.66 -5.95
C MET A 1 -3.91 15.33 -7.30
N SER A 2 -3.69 16.66 -7.38
CA SER A 2 -3.52 17.36 -8.66
C SER A 2 -2.39 16.79 -9.54
N LYS A 3 -1.25 16.44 -8.96
CA LYS A 3 -0.12 15.82 -9.69
C LYS A 3 -0.48 14.42 -10.24
N LEU A 4 -1.42 13.68 -9.62
CA LEU A 4 -1.85 12.38 -10.12
C LEU A 4 -2.69 12.50 -11.38
N LEU A 5 -3.39 13.62 -11.59
CA LEU A 5 -4.20 13.84 -12.79
C LEU A 5 -3.39 13.78 -14.10
N LYS A 6 -2.04 13.90 -14.03
CA LYS A 6 -1.20 13.66 -15.19
C LYS A 6 -1.40 12.27 -15.81
N TYR A 7 -1.67 11.26 -15.00
CA TYR A 7 -1.93 9.90 -15.49
C TYR A 7 -3.31 9.76 -16.14
N LEU A 8 -4.29 10.60 -15.74
CA LEU A 8 -5.59 10.64 -16.39
C LEU A 8 -5.52 11.29 -17.80
N LYS A 9 -4.52 12.13 -18.06
CA LYS A 9 -4.35 12.76 -19.39
C LYS A 9 -4.23 11.75 -20.54
N LYS A 10 -3.75 10.53 -20.27
CA LYS A 10 -3.69 9.44 -21.25
C LYS A 10 -5.09 8.99 -21.71
N TYR A 11 -6.10 9.15 -20.86
CA TYR A 11 -7.48 8.74 -21.08
C TYR A 11 -8.40 9.95 -21.29
N LYS A 12 -7.92 10.99 -22.01
CA LYS A 12 -8.67 12.25 -22.23
C LYS A 12 -9.98 12.01 -22.96
N ILE A 13 -9.95 11.18 -24.01
CA ILE A 13 -11.12 10.90 -24.85
C ILE A 13 -12.18 10.20 -24.02
N GLU A 14 -11.81 9.16 -23.30
CA GLU A 14 -12.72 8.41 -22.42
C GLU A 14 -13.28 9.29 -21.30
N SER A 15 -12.46 10.17 -20.75
CA SER A 15 -12.85 11.09 -19.66
C SER A 15 -13.81 12.18 -20.13
N ILE A 16 -13.87 12.50 -21.43
CA ILE A 16 -14.81 13.44 -22.03
C ILE A 16 -16.06 12.70 -22.52
N LEU A 17 -15.90 11.55 -23.17
CA LEU A 17 -17.02 10.79 -23.72
C LEU A 17 -17.94 10.24 -22.63
N ALA A 18 -17.40 9.80 -21.48
CA ALA A 18 -18.21 9.26 -20.40
C ALA A 18 -19.25 10.28 -19.87
N PRO A 19 -18.88 11.51 -19.44
CA PRO A 19 -19.85 12.53 -19.05
C PRO A 19 -20.75 12.97 -20.21
N PHE A 20 -20.23 13.06 -21.43
CA PHE A 20 -20.99 13.47 -22.61
C PHE A 20 -22.17 12.53 -22.86
N PHE A 21 -21.95 11.22 -22.95
CA PHE A 21 -23.04 10.26 -23.11
C PHE A 21 -23.98 10.23 -21.91
N LYS A 22 -23.45 10.53 -20.72
CA LYS A 22 -24.28 10.65 -19.52
C LYS A 22 -25.20 11.87 -19.56
N LEU A 23 -24.78 12.98 -20.15
CA LEU A 23 -25.64 14.15 -20.40
C LEU A 23 -26.70 13.89 -21.46
N ILE A 24 -26.38 13.13 -22.53
CA ILE A 24 -27.35 12.70 -23.53
C ILE A 24 -28.46 11.87 -22.88
N GLU A 25 -28.08 10.88 -22.04
CA GLU A 25 -29.05 10.09 -21.26
C GLU A 25 -30.00 10.99 -20.46
N VAL A 26 -29.45 11.95 -19.71
CA VAL A 26 -30.24 12.87 -18.88
C VAL A 26 -31.14 13.74 -19.73
N THR A 27 -30.73 14.16 -20.92
CA THR A 27 -31.59 14.93 -21.83
C THR A 27 -32.82 14.12 -22.23
N PHE A 28 -32.66 12.83 -22.56
CA PHE A 28 -33.81 11.96 -22.81
C PHE A 28 -34.69 11.80 -21.57
N GLU A 29 -34.09 11.60 -20.38
CA GLU A 29 -34.80 11.48 -19.11
C GLU A 29 -35.64 12.72 -18.77
N LEU A 30 -35.16 13.94 -19.08
CA LEU A 30 -35.86 15.20 -18.88
C LEU A 30 -37.03 15.42 -19.87
N ILE A 31 -36.97 14.81 -21.05
CA ILE A 31 -38.04 14.91 -22.04
C ILE A 31 -39.22 13.96 -21.71
N VAL A 32 -38.98 12.85 -21.03
CA VAL A 32 -40.01 11.85 -20.70
C VAL A 32 -41.22 12.44 -20.01
N PRO A 33 -41.14 13.30 -18.98
CA PRO A 33 -42.32 13.88 -18.34
C PRO A 33 -43.22 14.71 -19.28
N LEU A 34 -42.60 15.39 -20.27
CA LEU A 34 -43.38 16.15 -21.27
C LEU A 34 -44.17 15.24 -22.23
N ILE A 35 -43.58 14.10 -22.63
CA ILE A 35 -44.29 13.13 -23.45
C ILE A 35 -45.44 12.51 -22.68
N VAL A 36 -45.23 12.20 -21.38
CA VAL A 36 -46.29 11.71 -20.50
C VAL A 36 -47.41 12.72 -20.40
N SER A 37 -47.11 14.02 -20.25
CA SER A 37 -48.12 15.09 -20.29
C SER A 37 -48.93 15.05 -21.56
N THR A 38 -48.32 14.94 -22.75
CA THR A 38 -49.05 14.88 -24.02
C THR A 38 -49.90 13.62 -24.16
N ILE A 39 -49.52 12.49 -23.58
CA ILE A 39 -50.33 11.27 -23.53
C ILE A 39 -51.62 11.53 -22.74
N ILE A 40 -51.53 12.23 -21.60
CA ILE A 40 -52.68 12.55 -20.75
C ILE A 40 -53.59 13.54 -21.43
N ASP A 41 -53.04 14.66 -21.90
CA ASP A 41 -53.81 15.79 -22.39
C ASP A 41 -54.46 15.57 -23.77
N VAL A 42 -53.81 14.81 -24.66
CA VAL A 42 -54.30 14.57 -26.01
C VAL A 42 -54.76 13.13 -26.18
N GLY A 43 -54.01 12.16 -25.69
CA GLY A 43 -54.32 10.75 -25.90
C GLY A 43 -55.50 10.27 -25.07
N ILE A 44 -55.48 10.51 -23.76
CA ILE A 44 -56.51 10.02 -22.84
C ILE A 44 -57.76 10.89 -22.94
N GLU A 45 -57.62 12.22 -22.96
CA GLU A 45 -58.76 13.15 -23.00
C GLU A 45 -59.58 12.99 -24.26
N ASN A 46 -58.97 12.78 -25.43
CA ASN A 46 -59.62 12.54 -26.69
C ASN A 46 -59.94 11.06 -26.98
N GLY A 47 -59.54 10.13 -26.15
CA GLY A 47 -59.74 8.69 -26.37
C GLY A 47 -58.95 8.11 -27.57
N ASP A 48 -57.92 8.83 -28.07
CA ASP A 48 -57.12 8.42 -29.25
C ASP A 48 -56.09 7.36 -28.91
N LYS A 49 -56.50 6.10 -29.07
CA LYS A 49 -55.61 4.92 -28.82
C LYS A 49 -54.40 4.89 -29.73
N VAL A 50 -54.49 5.38 -30.97
CA VAL A 50 -53.37 5.38 -31.91
C VAL A 50 -52.30 6.38 -31.49
N TYR A 51 -52.74 7.56 -31.03
CA TYR A 51 -51.83 8.57 -30.48
C TYR A 51 -51.10 8.05 -29.25
N ILE A 52 -51.82 7.42 -28.31
CA ILE A 52 -51.26 6.83 -27.10
C ILE A 52 -50.17 5.81 -27.48
N ILE A 53 -50.48 4.86 -28.38
CA ILE A 53 -49.52 3.83 -28.81
C ILE A 53 -48.28 4.45 -29.44
N LYS A 54 -48.43 5.44 -30.33
CA LYS A 54 -47.30 6.14 -30.95
C LYS A 54 -46.40 6.83 -29.91
N ARG A 55 -46.98 7.49 -28.88
CA ARG A 55 -46.22 8.14 -27.82
C ARG A 55 -45.55 7.14 -26.87
N CYS A 56 -46.22 6.02 -26.57
CA CYS A 56 -45.60 4.93 -25.79
C CYS A 56 -44.42 4.29 -26.54
N LEU A 57 -44.53 4.10 -27.86
CA LEU A 57 -43.41 3.65 -28.67
C LEU A 57 -42.24 4.64 -28.66
N LEU A 58 -42.53 5.95 -28.69
CA LEU A 58 -41.50 7.00 -28.57
C LEU A 58 -40.83 6.97 -27.19
N LEU A 59 -41.59 6.76 -26.11
CA LEU A 59 -41.00 6.55 -24.76
C LEU A 59 -40.11 5.32 -24.72
N GLY A 60 -40.54 4.21 -25.35
CA GLY A 60 -39.74 2.99 -25.49
C GLY A 60 -38.44 3.26 -26.25
N LEU A 61 -38.48 4.02 -27.34
CA LEU A 61 -37.31 4.43 -28.11
C LEU A 61 -36.34 5.27 -27.25
N PHE A 62 -36.86 6.26 -26.49
CA PHE A 62 -36.00 7.05 -25.59
C PHE A 62 -35.40 6.22 -24.46
N GLY A 63 -36.17 5.23 -23.96
CA GLY A 63 -35.62 4.25 -22.99
C GLY A 63 -34.46 3.44 -23.57
N ILE A 64 -34.58 2.96 -24.81
CA ILE A 64 -33.51 2.22 -25.49
C ILE A 64 -32.29 3.11 -25.76
N LEU A 65 -32.51 4.33 -26.28
CA LEU A 65 -31.42 5.28 -26.53
C LEU A 65 -30.72 5.71 -25.24
N GLY A 66 -31.48 5.91 -24.16
CA GLY A 66 -30.94 6.18 -22.83
C GLY A 66 -30.09 5.02 -22.28
N LEU A 67 -30.60 3.79 -22.45
CA LEU A 67 -29.85 2.58 -22.08
C LEU A 67 -28.53 2.45 -22.85
N CYS A 68 -28.58 2.61 -24.17
CA CYS A 68 -27.38 2.59 -25.01
C CYS A 68 -26.36 3.67 -24.57
N SER A 69 -26.83 4.90 -24.33
CA SER A 69 -25.99 6.00 -23.85
C SER A 69 -25.38 5.70 -22.48
N THR A 70 -26.14 5.11 -21.57
CA THR A 70 -25.66 4.69 -20.25
C THR A 70 -24.59 3.61 -20.36
N LEU A 71 -24.77 2.59 -21.19
CA LEU A 71 -23.79 1.52 -21.39
C LEU A 71 -22.46 2.06 -21.94
N VAL A 72 -22.54 2.96 -22.94
CA VAL A 72 -21.37 3.63 -23.52
C VAL A 72 -20.66 4.49 -22.46
N ALA A 73 -21.40 5.30 -21.71
CA ALA A 73 -20.84 6.12 -20.64
C ALA A 73 -20.17 5.28 -19.56
N GLN A 74 -20.79 4.15 -19.18
CA GLN A 74 -20.25 3.20 -18.21
C GLN A 74 -18.94 2.57 -18.69
N TYR A 75 -18.91 2.15 -19.96
CA TYR A 75 -17.72 1.57 -20.56
C TYR A 75 -16.53 2.54 -20.55
N PHE A 76 -16.73 3.77 -21.03
CA PHE A 76 -15.67 4.77 -21.07
C PHE A 76 -15.21 5.21 -19.67
N SER A 77 -16.15 5.38 -18.74
CA SER A 77 -15.80 5.69 -17.35
C SER A 77 -15.01 4.56 -16.68
N ALA A 78 -15.41 3.31 -16.89
CA ALA A 78 -14.67 2.15 -16.37
C ALA A 78 -13.27 2.07 -16.98
N LYS A 79 -13.15 2.19 -18.31
CA LYS A 79 -11.87 2.16 -19.01
C LYS A 79 -10.91 3.24 -18.52
N ALA A 80 -11.41 4.49 -18.38
CA ALA A 80 -10.60 5.60 -17.88
C ALA A 80 -10.17 5.40 -16.42
N SER A 81 -11.09 5.01 -15.53
CA SER A 81 -10.80 4.87 -14.10
C SER A 81 -9.88 3.67 -13.80
N VAL A 82 -10.09 2.53 -14.46
CA VAL A 82 -9.23 1.34 -14.31
C VAL A 82 -7.84 1.62 -14.87
N GLY A 83 -7.76 2.19 -16.08
CA GLY A 83 -6.48 2.53 -16.69
C GLY A 83 -5.69 3.55 -15.85
N PHE A 84 -6.36 4.57 -15.34
CA PHE A 84 -5.78 5.56 -14.42
C PHE A 84 -5.21 4.91 -13.15
N ALA A 85 -5.98 4.01 -12.52
CA ALA A 85 -5.52 3.28 -11.34
C ALA A 85 -4.33 2.36 -11.63
N THR A 86 -4.34 1.70 -12.81
CA THR A 86 -3.25 0.83 -13.24
C THR A 86 -1.96 1.63 -13.45
N ASP A 87 -2.03 2.77 -14.13
CA ASP A 87 -0.87 3.63 -14.36
C ASP A 87 -0.31 4.19 -13.04
N ILE A 88 -1.16 4.57 -12.07
CA ILE A 88 -0.73 4.98 -10.73
C ILE A 88 -0.07 3.82 -9.99
N ARG A 89 -0.65 2.62 -10.03
CA ARG A 89 -0.10 1.44 -9.36
C ARG A 89 1.28 1.10 -9.90
N HIS A 90 1.44 1.12 -11.22
CA HIS A 90 2.73 0.91 -11.87
C HIS A 90 3.77 1.98 -11.46
N ALA A 91 3.37 3.26 -11.50
CA ALA A 91 4.25 4.37 -11.13
C ALA A 91 4.67 4.30 -9.67
N LEU A 92 3.72 4.00 -8.75
CA LEU A 92 3.98 3.88 -7.32
C LEU A 92 4.91 2.69 -7.03
N PHE A 93 4.65 1.53 -7.63
CA PHE A 93 5.50 0.34 -7.45
C PHE A 93 6.93 0.59 -7.95
N LYS A 94 7.07 1.19 -9.13
CA LYS A 94 8.38 1.56 -9.68
C LYS A 94 9.10 2.59 -8.80
N HIS A 95 8.37 3.52 -8.20
CA HIS A 95 8.93 4.53 -7.31
C HIS A 95 9.40 3.92 -5.98
N ILE A 96 8.60 3.04 -5.37
CA ILE A 96 8.97 2.32 -4.13
C ILE A 96 10.28 1.56 -4.31
N GLY A 97 10.50 0.93 -5.48
CA GLY A 97 11.75 0.23 -5.78
C GLY A 97 12.99 1.13 -5.90
N LYS A 98 12.83 2.46 -5.89
CA LYS A 98 13.93 3.44 -5.92
C LYS A 98 14.20 4.11 -4.58
N LEU A 99 13.32 3.92 -3.60
CA LEU A 99 13.48 4.50 -2.27
C LEU A 99 14.65 3.84 -1.53
N SER A 100 15.35 4.63 -0.71
CA SER A 100 16.39 4.10 0.19
C SER A 100 15.79 3.23 1.29
N TYR A 101 16.61 2.39 1.92
CA TYR A 101 16.17 1.56 3.05
C TYR A 101 15.64 2.40 4.21
N SER A 102 16.32 3.51 4.56
CA SER A 102 15.85 4.45 5.59
C SER A 102 14.43 4.98 5.30
N GLN A 103 14.15 5.32 4.04
CA GLN A 103 12.83 5.78 3.61
C GLN A 103 11.79 4.66 3.66
N LEU A 104 12.17 3.44 3.28
CA LEU A 104 11.29 2.26 3.36
C LEU A 104 10.95 1.91 4.81
N ASP A 105 11.93 1.99 5.71
CA ASP A 105 11.75 1.73 7.15
C ASP A 105 10.82 2.77 7.79
N SER A 106 11.01 4.06 7.45
CA SER A 106 10.16 5.15 7.95
C SER A 106 8.70 5.03 7.49
N LEU A 107 8.46 4.55 6.26
CA LEU A 107 7.11 4.35 5.72
C LEU A 107 6.46 3.07 6.24
N GLY A 108 7.23 2.02 6.37
CA GLY A 108 6.79 0.67 6.74
C GLY A 108 6.06 -0.07 5.62
N ALA A 109 6.36 -1.35 5.46
CA ALA A 109 5.75 -2.20 4.43
C ALA A 109 4.21 -2.26 4.50
N PRO A 110 3.55 -2.34 5.69
CA PRO A 110 2.08 -2.33 5.76
C PRO A 110 1.45 -1.08 5.17
N THR A 111 2.07 0.09 5.39
CA THR A 111 1.62 1.36 4.82
C THR A 111 1.70 1.32 3.29
N LEU A 112 2.82 0.90 2.73
CA LEU A 112 3.03 0.82 1.28
C LEU A 112 2.06 -0.14 0.61
N ILE A 113 1.78 -1.30 1.22
CA ILE A 113 0.76 -2.26 0.76
C ILE A 113 -0.62 -1.59 0.72
N THR A 114 -1.00 -0.88 1.79
CA THR A 114 -2.28 -0.17 1.85
C THR A 114 -2.40 0.90 0.76
N ARG A 115 -1.30 1.63 0.44
CA ARG A 115 -1.28 2.61 -0.67
C ARG A 115 -1.48 1.93 -2.02
N LEU A 116 -0.77 0.79 -2.28
CA LEU A 116 -0.85 0.05 -3.56
C LEU A 116 -2.20 -0.64 -3.78
N THR A 117 -2.93 -0.96 -2.73
CA THR A 117 -4.20 -1.71 -2.79
C THR A 117 -5.40 -0.81 -2.46
N GLY A 118 -5.68 -0.58 -1.19
CA GLY A 118 -6.88 0.11 -0.72
C GLY A 118 -7.01 1.54 -1.22
N ASP A 119 -5.95 2.34 -1.11
CA ASP A 119 -5.99 3.74 -1.51
C ASP A 119 -6.15 3.91 -3.02
N ILE A 120 -5.45 3.12 -3.84
CA ILE A 120 -5.60 3.17 -5.30
C ILE A 120 -7.01 2.72 -5.73
N ASN A 121 -7.57 1.68 -5.09
CA ASN A 121 -8.93 1.23 -5.38
C ASN A 121 -9.97 2.31 -5.03
N GLN A 122 -9.76 3.04 -3.93
CA GLN A 122 -10.63 4.16 -3.57
C GLN A 122 -10.52 5.32 -4.56
N VAL A 123 -9.32 5.62 -5.05
CA VAL A 123 -9.10 6.62 -6.13
C VAL A 123 -9.78 6.18 -7.43
N GLN A 124 -9.66 4.90 -7.81
CA GLN A 124 -10.35 4.33 -8.97
C GLN A 124 -11.86 4.51 -8.88
N THR A 125 -12.45 4.10 -7.74
CA THR A 125 -13.90 4.23 -7.49
C THR A 125 -14.34 5.68 -7.53
N GLY A 126 -13.63 6.58 -6.85
CA GLY A 126 -13.93 8.01 -6.87
C GLY A 126 -13.84 8.62 -8.26
N THR A 127 -12.83 8.26 -9.05
CA THR A 127 -12.69 8.72 -10.44
C THR A 127 -13.85 8.22 -11.32
N ASN A 128 -14.22 6.93 -11.20
CA ASN A 128 -15.38 6.37 -11.93
C ASN A 128 -16.66 7.11 -11.60
N LEU A 129 -16.94 7.31 -10.31
CA LEU A 129 -18.15 8.06 -9.86
C LEU A 129 -18.11 9.51 -10.32
N THR A 130 -16.95 10.16 -10.28
CA THR A 130 -16.76 11.54 -10.76
C THR A 130 -17.14 11.66 -12.23
N LEU A 131 -16.60 10.80 -13.09
CA LEU A 131 -16.86 10.83 -14.53
C LEU A 131 -18.31 10.56 -14.89
N ARG A 132 -19.04 9.83 -14.04
CA ARG A 132 -20.43 9.45 -14.30
C ARG A 132 -21.47 10.39 -13.68
N LEU A 133 -21.21 10.93 -12.50
CA LEU A 133 -22.24 11.55 -11.68
C LEU A 133 -22.02 13.04 -11.39
N VAL A 134 -20.77 13.54 -11.43
CA VAL A 134 -20.48 14.93 -11.06
C VAL A 134 -21.18 15.93 -11.98
N LEU A 135 -21.21 15.67 -13.28
CA LEU A 135 -21.96 16.53 -14.22
C LEU A 135 -23.44 16.14 -14.32
N ARG A 136 -23.76 14.84 -14.15
CA ARG A 136 -25.14 14.35 -14.27
C ARG A 136 -26.07 14.96 -13.23
N SER A 137 -25.72 14.88 -11.95
CA SER A 137 -26.63 15.29 -10.88
C SER A 137 -26.97 16.78 -10.90
N PRO A 138 -26.04 17.73 -11.07
CA PRO A 138 -26.40 19.13 -11.28
C PRO A 138 -27.20 19.36 -12.54
N PHE A 139 -26.88 18.68 -13.65
CA PHE A 139 -27.57 18.83 -14.91
C PHE A 139 -29.04 18.36 -14.82
N VAL A 140 -29.32 17.26 -14.08
CA VAL A 140 -30.70 16.81 -13.81
C VAL A 140 -31.45 17.85 -12.98
N VAL A 141 -30.85 18.34 -11.88
CA VAL A 141 -31.49 19.29 -10.96
C VAL A 141 -31.81 20.61 -11.68
N PHE A 142 -30.84 21.24 -12.32
CA PHE A 142 -31.05 22.49 -13.04
C PHE A 142 -31.89 22.28 -14.29
N GLY A 143 -31.69 21.17 -15.01
CA GLY A 143 -32.46 20.82 -16.18
C GLY A 143 -33.95 20.60 -15.84
N ALA A 144 -34.28 19.90 -14.77
CA ALA A 144 -35.66 19.71 -14.31
C ALA A 144 -36.32 21.03 -13.90
N VAL A 145 -35.56 21.94 -13.23
CA VAL A 145 -36.06 23.29 -12.92
C VAL A 145 -36.35 24.08 -14.20
N ILE A 146 -35.41 24.11 -15.17
CA ILE A 146 -35.60 24.80 -16.46
C ILE A 146 -36.81 24.22 -17.20
N MET A 147 -36.90 22.88 -17.27
CA MET A 147 -38.05 22.23 -17.92
C MET A 147 -39.36 22.55 -17.23
N ALA A 148 -39.38 22.63 -15.89
CA ALA A 148 -40.57 23.04 -15.15
C ALA A 148 -41.00 24.48 -15.54
N PHE A 149 -40.06 25.41 -15.67
CA PHE A 149 -40.34 26.78 -16.11
C PHE A 149 -40.87 26.87 -17.56
N THR A 150 -40.52 25.94 -18.43
CA THR A 150 -41.09 25.86 -19.79
C THR A 150 -42.52 25.37 -19.78
N VAL A 151 -42.92 24.61 -18.75
CA VAL A 151 -44.31 24.12 -18.60
C VAL A 151 -45.22 25.22 -18.04
N ASP A 152 -44.91 25.81 -16.90
CA ASP A 152 -45.63 26.94 -16.31
C ASP A 152 -44.76 27.71 -15.31
N VAL A 153 -44.61 29.01 -15.54
CA VAL A 153 -43.77 29.89 -14.71
C VAL A 153 -44.28 29.99 -13.26
N LYS A 154 -45.62 30.15 -13.08
CA LYS A 154 -46.21 30.35 -11.74
C LYS A 154 -46.09 29.09 -10.86
N SER A 155 -46.42 27.93 -11.42
CA SER A 155 -46.27 26.66 -10.70
C SER A 155 -44.81 26.31 -10.41
N SER A 156 -43.90 26.74 -11.29
CA SER A 156 -42.47 26.49 -11.13
C SER A 156 -41.81 27.33 -10.03
N LEU A 157 -42.45 28.38 -9.51
CA LEU A 157 -41.96 29.12 -8.35
C LEU A 157 -41.82 28.22 -7.10
N VAL A 158 -42.64 27.16 -7.02
CA VAL A 158 -42.53 26.16 -5.94
C VAL A 158 -41.13 25.50 -5.93
N PHE A 159 -40.55 25.25 -7.12
CA PHE A 159 -39.19 24.68 -7.23
C PHE A 159 -38.12 25.63 -6.71
N VAL A 160 -38.27 26.93 -6.92
CA VAL A 160 -37.30 27.95 -6.45
C VAL A 160 -37.19 27.96 -4.93
N VAL A 161 -38.28 27.60 -4.22
CA VAL A 161 -38.26 27.47 -2.75
C VAL A 161 -37.89 26.06 -2.32
N ALA A 162 -38.48 25.05 -2.94
CA ALA A 162 -38.31 23.65 -2.53
C ALA A 162 -36.88 23.12 -2.74
N VAL A 163 -36.24 23.44 -3.89
CA VAL A 163 -34.92 22.91 -4.22
C VAL A 163 -33.82 23.43 -3.26
N PRO A 164 -33.71 24.75 -2.98
CA PRO A 164 -32.80 25.24 -1.96
C PRO A 164 -33.09 24.72 -0.55
N ALA A 165 -34.38 24.60 -0.18
CA ALA A 165 -34.76 24.06 1.12
C ALA A 165 -34.33 22.59 1.28
N LEU A 166 -34.58 21.75 0.25
CA LEU A 166 -34.09 20.38 0.20
C LEU A 166 -32.56 20.30 0.28
N ALA A 167 -31.88 21.12 -0.52
CA ALA A 167 -30.43 21.18 -0.50
C ALA A 167 -29.90 21.56 0.90
N ALA A 168 -30.51 22.58 1.53
CA ALA A 168 -30.13 23.02 2.88
C ALA A 168 -30.25 21.89 3.92
N VAL A 169 -31.39 21.15 3.90
CA VAL A 169 -31.61 20.00 4.81
C VAL A 169 -30.58 18.90 4.58
N VAL A 170 -30.38 18.49 3.32
CA VAL A 170 -29.43 17.41 2.98
C VAL A 170 -28.00 17.78 3.37
N PHE A 171 -27.55 19.00 3.01
CA PHE A 171 -26.20 19.45 3.32
C PHE A 171 -26.01 19.71 4.81
N ALA A 172 -27.00 20.23 5.54
CA ALA A 172 -26.92 20.43 6.98
C ALA A 172 -26.71 19.09 7.71
N ILE A 173 -27.51 18.07 7.40
CA ILE A 173 -27.37 16.74 8.00
C ILE A 173 -26.01 16.13 7.63
N MET A 174 -25.60 16.27 6.36
CA MET A 174 -24.31 15.74 5.90
C MET A 174 -23.13 16.38 6.64
N LEU A 175 -23.14 17.70 6.83
CA LEU A 175 -22.08 18.43 7.55
C LEU A 175 -21.98 17.99 9.01
N VAL A 176 -23.09 17.64 9.65
CA VAL A 176 -23.10 17.07 11.00
C VAL A 176 -22.59 15.62 11.02
N CYS A 177 -23.03 14.81 10.07
CA CYS A 177 -22.68 13.38 10.02
C CYS A 177 -21.19 13.14 9.67
N ILE A 178 -20.58 13.95 8.78
CA ILE A 178 -19.19 13.75 8.34
C ILE A 178 -18.19 13.69 9.52
N PRO A 179 -18.13 14.67 10.45
CA PRO A 179 -17.20 14.61 11.59
C PRO A 179 -17.53 13.45 12.53
N MET A 180 -18.82 13.09 12.68
CA MET A 180 -19.23 11.96 13.50
C MET A 180 -18.76 10.61 12.89
N TYR A 181 -18.87 10.41 11.58
CA TYR A 181 -18.32 9.24 10.89
C TYR A 181 -16.80 9.13 11.06
N ARG A 182 -16.06 10.25 11.09
CA ARG A 182 -14.62 10.25 11.39
C ARG A 182 -14.35 9.71 12.80
N LYS A 183 -15.14 10.12 13.81
CA LYS A 183 -15.03 9.60 15.18
C LYS A 183 -15.36 8.12 15.27
N VAL A 184 -16.39 7.66 14.54
CA VAL A 184 -16.70 6.22 14.42
C VAL A 184 -15.49 5.45 13.87
N GLN A 185 -14.88 5.98 12.79
CA GLN A 185 -13.70 5.34 12.21
C GLN A 185 -12.52 5.26 13.19
N GLN A 186 -12.25 6.34 13.94
CA GLN A 186 -11.19 6.35 14.97
C GLN A 186 -11.43 5.31 16.07
N LYS A 187 -12.68 5.18 16.54
CA LYS A 187 -13.05 4.16 17.53
C LYS A 187 -12.93 2.74 16.96
N LEU A 188 -13.31 2.54 15.69
CA LEU A 188 -13.14 1.26 15.00
C LEU A 188 -11.67 0.90 14.85
N ASP A 189 -10.82 1.85 14.46
CA ASP A 189 -9.38 1.63 14.34
C ASP A 189 -8.75 1.25 15.70
N GLY A 190 -9.21 1.89 16.79
CA GLY A 190 -8.82 1.53 18.16
C GLY A 190 -9.24 0.13 18.56
N LEU A 191 -10.46 -0.29 18.21
CA LEU A 191 -10.96 -1.66 18.46
C LEU A 191 -10.18 -2.70 17.64
N LEU A 192 -9.91 -2.42 16.36
CA LEU A 192 -9.11 -3.30 15.49
C LEU A 192 -7.66 -3.44 15.98
N SER A 193 -7.06 -2.34 16.50
CA SER A 193 -5.73 -2.41 17.12
C SER A 193 -5.71 -3.34 18.33
N LYS A 194 -6.70 -3.21 19.22
CA LYS A 194 -6.82 -4.08 20.40
C LYS A 194 -7.05 -5.55 20.01
N THR A 195 -7.92 -5.79 19.01
CA THR A 195 -8.15 -7.14 18.50
C THR A 195 -6.86 -7.76 17.95
N ARG A 196 -6.06 -6.99 17.19
CA ARG A 196 -4.77 -7.45 16.65
C ARG A 196 -3.78 -7.77 17.78
N GLU A 197 -3.70 -6.89 18.78
CA GLU A 197 -2.84 -7.09 19.95
C GLU A 197 -3.20 -8.39 20.68
N ASN A 198 -4.48 -8.62 20.95
CA ASN A 198 -4.96 -9.84 21.62
C ASN A 198 -4.71 -11.10 20.79
N LEU A 199 -4.92 -11.06 19.48
CA LEU A 199 -4.65 -12.21 18.61
C LEU A 199 -3.16 -12.54 18.53
N LEU A 200 -2.29 -11.55 18.47
CA LEU A 200 -0.84 -11.75 18.49
C LEU A 200 -0.34 -12.17 19.87
N GLY A 201 -0.93 -11.59 20.92
CA GLY A 201 -0.59 -11.84 22.33
C GLY A 201 -1.35 -12.98 22.99
N THR A 202 -2.15 -13.78 22.27
CA THR A 202 -3.04 -14.81 22.87
C THR A 202 -2.32 -15.75 23.84
N ARG A 203 -1.07 -16.14 23.54
CA ARG A 203 -0.27 -17.00 24.44
C ARG A 203 0.09 -16.29 25.73
N VAL A 204 0.38 -14.99 25.67
CA VAL A 204 0.71 -14.17 26.84
C VAL A 204 -0.53 -13.97 27.70
N VAL A 205 -1.65 -13.57 27.08
CA VAL A 205 -2.95 -13.41 27.79
C VAL A 205 -3.30 -14.67 28.56
N ARG A 206 -3.21 -15.84 27.92
CA ARG A 206 -3.48 -17.14 28.57
C ARG A 206 -2.47 -17.51 29.62
N ALA A 207 -1.17 -17.24 29.41
CA ALA A 207 -0.13 -17.55 30.40
C ALA A 207 -0.29 -16.75 31.71
N PHE A 208 -0.84 -15.54 31.61
CA PHE A 208 -1.09 -14.67 32.77
C PHE A 208 -2.54 -14.68 33.24
N CYS A 209 -3.42 -15.54 32.66
CA CYS A 209 -4.85 -15.66 33.02
C CYS A 209 -5.59 -14.31 32.97
N LYS A 210 -5.35 -13.51 31.91
CA LYS A 210 -5.90 -12.16 31.73
C LYS A 210 -7.07 -12.11 30.75
N GLU A 211 -7.69 -13.25 30.41
CA GLU A 211 -8.76 -13.34 29.44
C GLU A 211 -9.96 -12.45 29.81
N GLU A 212 -10.37 -12.47 31.07
CA GLU A 212 -11.53 -11.68 31.53
C GLU A 212 -11.29 -10.18 31.46
N GLU A 213 -10.07 -9.72 31.82
CA GLU A 213 -9.69 -8.31 31.73
C GLU A 213 -9.66 -7.84 30.28
N GLU A 214 -9.11 -8.67 29.40
CA GLU A 214 -9.02 -8.38 27.95
C GLU A 214 -10.41 -8.35 27.29
N ILE A 215 -11.32 -9.24 27.70
CA ILE A 215 -12.73 -9.24 27.25
C ILE A 215 -13.43 -7.97 27.74
N ALA A 216 -13.25 -7.60 29.00
CA ALA A 216 -13.85 -6.38 29.55
C ALA A 216 -13.38 -5.09 28.84
N ASP A 217 -12.07 -4.98 28.52
CA ASP A 217 -11.53 -3.85 27.76
C ASP A 217 -12.05 -3.83 26.32
N PHE A 218 -12.13 -5.01 25.68
CA PHE A 218 -12.72 -5.13 24.35
C PHE A 218 -14.18 -4.69 24.35
N ASP A 219 -14.98 -5.16 25.31
CA ASP A 219 -16.40 -4.82 25.44
C ASP A 219 -16.60 -3.32 25.69
N ALA A 220 -15.77 -2.70 26.53
CA ALA A 220 -15.81 -1.27 26.77
C ALA A 220 -15.57 -0.47 25.49
N LYS A 221 -14.58 -0.84 24.68
CA LYS A 221 -14.27 -0.21 23.39
C LYS A 221 -15.37 -0.47 22.35
N ASN A 222 -15.90 -1.70 22.32
CA ASN A 222 -16.99 -2.09 21.43
C ASN A 222 -18.28 -1.34 21.75
N ASN A 223 -18.63 -1.20 23.04
CA ASN A 223 -19.79 -0.41 23.47
C ASN A 223 -19.63 1.06 23.11
N ALA A 224 -18.46 1.65 23.32
CA ALA A 224 -18.18 3.04 22.92
C ALA A 224 -18.26 3.25 21.40
N LEU A 225 -17.89 2.25 20.60
CA LEU A 225 -18.08 2.24 19.15
C LEU A 225 -19.57 2.16 18.80
N THR A 226 -20.30 1.24 19.42
CA THR A 226 -21.74 1.01 19.23
C THR A 226 -22.56 2.25 19.55
N GLU A 227 -22.28 2.91 20.69
CA GLU A 227 -22.95 4.17 21.05
C GLU A 227 -22.73 5.24 19.98
N MET A 228 -21.50 5.40 19.50
CA MET A 228 -21.19 6.40 18.49
C MET A 228 -21.82 6.05 17.13
N GLN A 229 -21.83 4.79 16.72
CA GLN A 229 -22.51 4.34 15.49
C GLN A 229 -24.03 4.56 15.60
N THR A 230 -24.62 4.25 16.75
CA THR A 230 -26.05 4.48 17.00
C THR A 230 -26.39 5.97 16.97
N ALA A 231 -25.56 6.83 17.57
CA ALA A 231 -25.75 8.28 17.51
C ALA A 231 -25.72 8.82 16.06
N VAL A 232 -24.70 8.39 15.27
CA VAL A 232 -24.63 8.74 13.84
C VAL A 232 -25.83 8.17 13.08
N GLY A 233 -26.20 6.92 13.37
CA GLY A 233 -27.33 6.24 12.76
C GLY A 233 -28.65 6.99 13.00
N ARG A 234 -28.91 7.47 14.21
CA ARG A 234 -30.12 8.25 14.54
C ARG A 234 -30.17 9.56 13.73
N ILE A 235 -29.05 10.29 13.65
CA ILE A 235 -29.01 11.56 12.90
C ILE A 235 -29.15 11.30 11.40
N SER A 236 -28.43 10.32 10.84
CA SER A 236 -28.52 10.01 9.41
C SER A 236 -29.89 9.41 9.03
N ALA A 237 -30.52 8.64 9.92
CA ALA A 237 -31.87 8.11 9.69
C ALA A 237 -32.93 9.23 9.59
N PHE A 238 -32.69 10.36 10.25
CA PHE A 238 -33.59 11.53 10.15
C PHE A 238 -33.59 12.18 8.75
N MET A 239 -32.54 11.95 7.95
CA MET A 239 -32.41 12.53 6.61
C MET A 239 -33.59 12.14 5.69
N ASN A 240 -33.94 10.85 5.61
CA ASN A 240 -35.01 10.38 4.74
C ASN A 240 -36.38 10.92 5.15
N PRO A 241 -36.85 10.82 6.42
CA PRO A 241 -38.10 11.44 6.85
C PRO A 241 -38.15 12.95 6.61
N ALA A 242 -37.07 13.68 6.95
CA ALA A 242 -37.05 15.14 6.77
C ALA A 242 -37.14 15.55 5.30
N THR A 243 -36.36 14.90 4.42
CA THR A 243 -36.44 15.17 2.97
C THR A 243 -37.78 14.72 2.39
N PHE A 244 -38.35 13.59 2.88
CA PHE A 244 -39.63 13.08 2.42
C PHE A 244 -40.82 13.99 2.81
N VAL A 245 -40.81 14.51 4.03
CA VAL A 245 -41.83 15.49 4.48
C VAL A 245 -41.73 16.77 3.63
N LEU A 246 -40.53 17.29 3.44
CA LEU A 246 -40.31 18.53 2.70
C LEU A 246 -40.74 18.39 1.22
N ILE A 247 -40.39 17.27 0.56
CA ILE A 247 -40.77 17.02 -0.83
C ILE A 247 -42.31 16.85 -0.96
N ASN A 248 -42.94 16.13 -0.01
CA ASN A 248 -44.40 15.96 -0.06
C ASN A 248 -45.15 17.30 0.18
N LEU A 249 -44.63 18.15 1.08
CA LEU A 249 -45.15 19.51 1.23
C LEU A 249 -45.00 20.33 -0.06
N ALA A 250 -43.84 20.23 -0.73
CA ALA A 250 -43.63 20.87 -2.02
C ALA A 250 -44.55 20.32 -3.11
N ILE A 251 -44.78 19.00 -3.13
CA ILE A 251 -45.74 18.35 -4.06
C ILE A 251 -47.17 18.79 -3.78
N ILE A 252 -47.59 18.86 -2.51
CA ILE A 252 -48.93 19.36 -2.14
C ILE A 252 -49.11 20.81 -2.62
N ALA A 253 -48.11 21.67 -2.34
CA ALA A 253 -48.14 23.05 -2.82
C ALA A 253 -48.19 23.12 -4.35
N LEU A 254 -47.41 22.27 -5.05
CA LEU A 254 -47.40 22.19 -6.51
C LEU A 254 -48.77 21.76 -7.08
N ILE A 255 -49.36 20.71 -6.48
CA ILE A 255 -50.69 20.22 -6.89
C ILE A 255 -51.76 21.30 -6.63
N TYR A 256 -51.69 21.96 -5.47
CA TYR A 256 -52.66 23.04 -5.13
C TYR A 256 -52.57 24.21 -6.12
N VAL A 257 -51.37 24.75 -6.35
CA VAL A 257 -51.14 25.80 -7.35
C VAL A 257 -51.50 25.31 -8.75
N GLY A 258 -51.12 24.09 -9.11
CA GLY A 258 -51.43 23.45 -10.37
C GLY A 258 -52.93 23.29 -10.60
N ALA A 259 -53.70 22.87 -9.58
CA ALA A 259 -55.16 22.74 -9.66
C ALA A 259 -55.85 24.10 -9.95
N ILE A 260 -55.46 25.17 -9.26
CA ILE A 260 -55.94 26.54 -9.52
C ILE A 260 -55.64 26.97 -10.97
N ARG A 261 -54.42 26.61 -11.44
CA ARG A 261 -53.99 26.95 -12.82
C ARG A 261 -54.73 26.13 -13.88
N VAL A 262 -55.06 24.88 -13.59
CA VAL A 262 -55.87 24.02 -14.47
C VAL A 262 -57.33 24.56 -14.54
N ASP A 263 -57.91 24.90 -13.38
CA ASP A 263 -59.24 25.43 -13.30
C ASP A 263 -59.38 26.76 -14.08
N SER A 264 -58.34 27.59 -14.01
CA SER A 264 -58.30 28.84 -14.82
C SER A 264 -58.02 28.61 -16.32
N GLY A 265 -57.83 27.37 -16.77
CA GLY A 265 -57.53 27.02 -18.16
C GLY A 265 -56.11 27.40 -18.61
N ALA A 266 -55.21 27.76 -17.68
CA ALA A 266 -53.86 28.23 -18.00
C ALA A 266 -52.86 27.11 -18.27
N ILE A 267 -53.06 25.92 -17.68
CA ILE A 267 -52.24 24.72 -17.90
C ILE A 267 -53.16 23.49 -18.02
N SER A 268 -52.60 22.42 -18.63
CA SER A 268 -53.29 21.14 -18.77
C SER A 268 -53.09 20.24 -17.53
N ARG A 269 -53.92 19.20 -17.39
CA ARG A 269 -53.78 18.19 -16.33
C ARG A 269 -52.48 17.42 -16.42
N GLY A 270 -52.06 17.07 -17.65
CA GLY A 270 -50.80 16.41 -17.90
C GLY A 270 -49.58 17.28 -17.55
N ALA A 271 -49.67 18.61 -17.67
CA ALA A 271 -48.62 19.53 -17.25
C ALA A 271 -48.37 19.44 -15.74
N VAL A 272 -49.42 19.29 -14.90
CA VAL A 272 -49.25 19.09 -13.45
C VAL A 272 -48.52 17.77 -13.16
N VAL A 273 -48.83 16.70 -13.91
CA VAL A 273 -48.13 15.40 -13.77
C VAL A 273 -46.66 15.51 -14.18
N ALA A 274 -46.34 16.27 -15.24
CA ALA A 274 -44.96 16.51 -15.64
C ALA A 274 -44.19 17.26 -14.55
N LEU A 275 -44.75 18.31 -13.96
CA LEU A 275 -44.14 19.06 -12.86
C LEU A 275 -43.93 18.18 -11.62
N TYR A 276 -44.88 17.31 -11.28
CA TYR A 276 -44.73 16.32 -10.20
C TYR A 276 -43.52 15.39 -10.45
N ASN A 277 -43.36 14.87 -11.67
CA ASN A 277 -42.26 14.00 -12.03
C ASN A 277 -40.90 14.72 -11.92
N TYR A 278 -40.80 15.98 -12.38
CA TYR A 278 -39.59 16.78 -12.21
C TYR A 278 -39.21 16.99 -10.73
N MET A 279 -40.19 17.29 -9.87
CA MET A 279 -39.98 17.46 -8.44
C MET A 279 -39.42 16.17 -7.80
N SER A 280 -39.99 15.01 -8.17
CA SER A 280 -39.57 13.71 -7.67
C SER A 280 -38.13 13.34 -8.13
N GLN A 281 -37.77 13.65 -9.38
CA GLN A 281 -36.41 13.45 -9.91
C GLN A 281 -35.36 14.26 -9.15
N ILE A 282 -35.65 15.52 -8.83
CA ILE A 282 -34.75 16.42 -8.10
C ILE A 282 -34.38 15.83 -6.72
N LEU A 283 -35.36 15.29 -5.97
CA LEU A 283 -35.12 14.68 -4.67
C LEU A 283 -34.06 13.55 -4.76
N VAL A 284 -34.30 12.62 -5.69
CA VAL A 284 -33.41 11.45 -5.88
C VAL A 284 -31.98 11.89 -6.23
N GLU A 285 -31.88 12.90 -7.10
CA GLU A 285 -30.55 13.38 -7.54
C GLU A 285 -29.79 14.18 -6.45
N LEU A 286 -30.50 14.94 -5.59
CA LEU A 286 -29.85 15.62 -4.46
C LEU A 286 -29.26 14.64 -3.44
N ILE A 287 -29.97 13.53 -3.16
CA ILE A 287 -29.43 12.46 -2.27
C ILE A 287 -28.19 11.78 -2.90
N LYS A 288 -28.26 11.48 -4.23
CA LYS A 288 -27.11 10.92 -4.95
C LYS A 288 -25.90 11.86 -4.93
N LEU A 289 -26.13 13.17 -5.11
CA LEU A 289 -25.07 14.18 -5.07
C LEU A 289 -24.38 14.24 -3.72
N ALA A 290 -25.12 14.16 -2.61
CA ALA A 290 -24.55 14.12 -1.27
C ALA A 290 -23.61 12.92 -1.08
N ASN A 291 -24.04 11.72 -1.48
CA ASN A 291 -23.24 10.50 -1.41
C ASN A 291 -21.99 10.56 -2.32
N LEU A 292 -22.12 11.20 -3.49
CA LEU A 292 -21.03 11.43 -4.41
C LEU A 292 -19.93 12.30 -3.78
N ILE A 293 -20.31 13.40 -3.12
CA ILE A 293 -19.36 14.31 -2.45
C ILE A 293 -18.53 13.54 -1.41
N ILE A 294 -19.18 12.69 -0.60
CA ILE A 294 -18.49 11.85 0.39
C ILE A 294 -17.47 10.93 -0.30
N SER A 295 -17.87 10.25 -1.37
CA SER A 295 -17.02 9.30 -2.09
C SER A 295 -15.84 9.98 -2.76
N VAL A 296 -16.05 11.14 -3.39
CA VAL A 296 -15.00 11.94 -4.03
C VAL A 296 -14.02 12.48 -2.98
N THR A 297 -14.52 12.97 -1.84
CA THR A 297 -13.67 13.46 -0.75
C THR A 297 -12.74 12.35 -0.22
N LYS A 298 -13.26 11.12 -0.04
CA LYS A 298 -12.44 9.96 0.33
C LYS A 298 -11.37 9.66 -0.73
N ALA A 299 -11.75 9.68 -2.01
CA ALA A 299 -10.80 9.43 -3.10
C ALA A 299 -9.69 10.49 -3.17
N ILE A 300 -10.02 11.77 -2.94
CA ILE A 300 -9.03 12.86 -2.87
C ILE A 300 -8.07 12.64 -1.70
N ALA A 301 -8.57 12.26 -0.53
CA ALA A 301 -7.72 11.97 0.63
C ALA A 301 -6.76 10.81 0.36
N CYS A 302 -7.26 9.70 -0.24
CA CYS A 302 -6.43 8.57 -0.65
C CYS A 302 -5.38 8.97 -1.70
N GLY A 303 -5.79 9.77 -2.69
CA GLY A 303 -4.87 10.31 -3.70
C GLY A 303 -3.77 11.19 -3.12
N ASN A 304 -4.06 12.00 -2.10
CA ASN A 304 -3.03 12.80 -1.43
C ASN A 304 -2.03 11.92 -0.67
N ARG A 305 -2.48 10.82 -0.03
CA ARG A 305 -1.58 9.86 0.62
C ARG A 305 -0.69 9.11 -0.37
N ILE A 306 -1.21 8.75 -1.55
CA ILE A 306 -0.40 8.17 -2.64
C ILE A 306 0.62 9.20 -3.13
N GLN A 307 0.17 10.44 -3.31
CA GLN A 307 1.03 11.53 -3.78
C GLN A 307 2.17 11.82 -2.80
N SER A 308 1.94 11.78 -1.48
CA SER A 308 3.00 11.99 -0.49
C SER A 308 4.13 10.97 -0.59
N VAL A 309 3.82 9.71 -0.95
CA VAL A 309 4.86 8.70 -1.21
C VAL A 309 5.60 8.99 -2.51
N LEU A 310 4.89 9.38 -3.58
CA LEU A 310 5.50 9.72 -4.88
C LEU A 310 6.33 11.02 -4.86
N ASP A 311 6.10 11.89 -3.90
CA ASP A 311 6.84 13.14 -3.72
C ASP A 311 8.14 12.96 -2.91
N ILE A 312 8.36 11.79 -2.32
CA ILE A 312 9.63 11.47 -1.65
C ILE A 312 10.70 11.28 -2.71
N GLU A 313 11.71 12.13 -2.71
CA GLU A 313 12.86 11.96 -3.60
C GLU A 313 13.70 10.76 -3.14
N PRO A 314 14.16 9.88 -4.07
CA PRO A 314 15.06 8.79 -3.69
C PRO A 314 16.29 9.31 -2.95
N GLY A 315 16.50 8.82 -1.73
CA GLY A 315 17.57 9.33 -0.85
C GLY A 315 18.98 8.90 -1.28
N THR A 316 19.08 7.81 -2.07
CA THR A 316 20.38 7.32 -2.55
C THR A 316 20.58 7.73 -4.00
N VAL A 317 21.49 8.65 -4.26
CA VAL A 317 21.92 9.00 -5.62
C VAL A 317 23.02 8.02 -6.02
N PRO A 318 22.84 7.22 -7.08
CA PRO A 318 23.90 6.33 -7.56
C PRO A 318 25.12 7.14 -8.03
N GLY A 319 26.30 6.66 -7.68
CA GLY A 319 27.54 7.15 -8.27
C GLY A 319 27.71 6.60 -9.69
N THR A 320 28.87 6.83 -10.28
CA THR A 320 29.18 6.47 -11.67
C THR A 320 30.29 5.44 -11.83
N VAL A 321 31.01 5.13 -10.73
CA VAL A 321 32.13 4.19 -10.74
C VAL A 321 31.58 2.76 -10.83
N THR A 322 32.07 1.98 -11.79
CA THR A 322 31.67 0.57 -11.98
C THR A 322 32.69 -0.40 -11.40
N ASP A 323 33.95 -0.04 -11.41
CA ASP A 323 35.06 -0.90 -11.03
C ASP A 323 35.93 -0.25 -9.96
N GLY A 324 36.29 -0.99 -8.94
CA GLY A 324 37.24 -0.57 -7.91
C GLY A 324 38.68 -0.87 -8.29
N ASN A 325 39.61 -0.53 -7.39
CA ASN A 325 41.01 -0.90 -7.54
C ASN A 325 41.22 -2.37 -7.10
N GLU A 326 41.24 -3.28 -8.08
CA GLU A 326 41.44 -4.72 -7.82
C GLU A 326 42.79 -5.04 -7.13
N ASN A 327 43.76 -4.12 -7.21
CA ASN A 327 45.07 -4.25 -6.53
C ASN A 327 45.05 -3.65 -5.12
N SER A 328 43.93 -3.19 -4.59
CA SER A 328 43.84 -2.74 -3.20
C SER A 328 44.13 -3.87 -2.24
N GLU A 329 45.01 -3.63 -1.26
CA GLU A 329 45.31 -4.58 -0.18
C GLU A 329 44.08 -4.88 0.66
N TYR A 330 43.18 -3.87 0.80
CA TYR A 330 41.99 -3.98 1.60
C TYR A 330 40.75 -4.05 0.67
N SER A 331 39.91 -5.02 0.97
CA SER A 331 38.65 -5.20 0.27
C SER A 331 37.58 -4.24 0.80
N VAL A 332 37.56 -3.94 2.11
CA VAL A 332 36.66 -3.00 2.75
C VAL A 332 37.44 -2.17 3.78
N GLU A 333 37.20 -0.86 3.76
CA GLU A 333 37.78 0.05 4.75
C GLU A 333 36.67 0.98 5.29
N PHE A 334 36.70 1.20 6.61
CA PHE A 334 35.90 2.21 7.29
C PHE A 334 36.88 3.28 7.80
N ASP A 335 36.67 4.53 7.45
CA ASP A 335 37.45 5.67 7.91
C ASP A 335 36.55 6.60 8.70
N LYS A 336 36.62 6.56 10.03
CA LYS A 336 35.82 7.33 10.99
C LYS A 336 34.33 7.27 10.67
N ALA A 337 33.85 6.10 10.27
CA ALA A 337 32.47 5.95 9.85
C ALA A 337 31.50 6.07 11.02
N CYS A 338 30.53 6.98 10.89
CA CYS A 338 29.43 7.17 11.84
C CYS A 338 28.09 6.88 11.17
N LEU A 339 27.12 6.39 11.95
CA LEU A 339 25.76 6.17 11.47
C LEU A 339 24.73 6.54 12.53
N SER A 340 23.78 7.40 12.14
CA SER A 340 22.55 7.70 12.90
C SER A 340 21.32 7.40 12.04
N TYR A 341 20.35 6.68 12.60
CA TYR A 341 19.08 6.40 11.93
C TYR A 341 18.09 7.54 12.15
N ASN A 342 17.66 8.20 11.07
CA ASN A 342 16.62 9.26 11.11
C ASN A 342 16.87 10.39 12.13
N GLY A 343 18.15 10.74 12.39
CA GLY A 343 18.49 11.80 13.34
C GLY A 343 18.33 11.42 14.83
N SER A 344 18.21 10.12 15.12
CA SER A 344 18.31 9.57 16.48
C SER A 344 19.75 9.59 16.99
N GLU A 345 19.99 9.05 18.19
CA GLU A 345 21.35 8.80 18.70
C GLU A 345 22.18 7.98 17.70
N GLU A 346 23.45 8.23 17.64
CA GLU A 346 24.35 7.50 16.76
C GLU A 346 24.37 6.01 17.13
N SER A 347 24.23 5.17 16.13
CA SER A 347 24.31 3.71 16.27
C SER A 347 25.70 3.16 16.00
N LEU A 348 26.55 3.96 15.37
CA LEU A 348 27.97 3.70 15.14
C LEU A 348 28.75 5.00 15.31
N HIS A 349 29.83 4.91 16.08
CA HIS A 349 30.67 6.04 16.46
C HIS A 349 32.10 5.82 15.96
N ASN A 350 32.57 6.69 15.08
CA ASN A 350 33.99 6.81 14.68
C ASN A 350 34.67 5.44 14.39
N ILE A 351 34.05 4.61 13.56
CA ILE A 351 34.53 3.28 13.21
C ILE A 351 35.75 3.38 12.29
N ASP A 352 36.90 2.90 12.75
CA ASP A 352 38.10 2.71 11.96
C ASP A 352 38.41 1.19 11.83
N LEU A 353 38.23 0.65 10.62
CA LEU A 353 38.42 -0.78 10.35
C LEU A 353 38.91 -1.01 8.93
N LYS A 354 39.96 -1.85 8.80
CA LYS A 354 40.52 -2.28 7.50
C LYS A 354 40.45 -3.78 7.36
N ILE A 355 39.80 -4.28 6.33
CA ILE A 355 39.57 -5.69 6.07
C ILE A 355 40.39 -6.11 4.86
N LYS A 356 41.38 -7.00 5.06
CA LYS A 356 42.22 -7.50 3.99
C LYS A 356 41.45 -8.38 3.01
N ARG A 357 41.80 -8.31 1.74
CA ARG A 357 41.20 -9.13 0.70
C ARG A 357 41.38 -10.61 0.98
N GLY A 358 40.32 -11.42 0.83
CA GLY A 358 40.33 -12.85 1.07
C GLY A 358 40.46 -13.28 2.55
N SER A 359 40.42 -12.33 3.50
CA SER A 359 40.45 -12.66 4.92
C SER A 359 39.06 -12.97 5.47
N SER A 360 39.02 -13.62 6.62
CA SER A 360 37.81 -13.93 7.38
C SER A 360 37.76 -13.03 8.63
N ILE A 361 36.66 -12.25 8.74
CA ILE A 361 36.41 -11.35 9.86
C ILE A 361 35.19 -11.84 10.65
N GLY A 362 35.35 -11.93 11.97
CA GLY A 362 34.26 -12.14 12.92
C GLY A 362 33.85 -10.81 13.56
N VAL A 363 32.58 -10.48 13.57
CA VAL A 363 32.03 -9.30 14.28
C VAL A 363 31.15 -9.78 15.41
N ILE A 364 31.52 -9.46 16.66
CA ILE A 364 30.77 -9.87 17.87
C ILE A 364 30.46 -8.67 18.75
N GLY A 365 29.51 -8.82 19.64
CA GLY A 365 29.08 -7.82 20.62
C GLY A 365 27.66 -8.11 21.12
N SER A 366 27.20 -7.35 22.11
CA SER A 366 25.85 -7.44 22.68
C SER A 366 24.75 -7.14 21.68
N THR A 367 23.49 -7.49 22.01
CA THR A 367 22.33 -7.06 21.21
C THR A 367 22.24 -5.54 21.24
N GLY A 368 22.15 -4.91 20.06
CA GLY A 368 22.10 -3.44 19.95
C GLY A 368 23.47 -2.77 19.78
N SER A 369 24.60 -3.49 19.85
CA SER A 369 25.94 -2.90 19.71
C SER A 369 26.32 -2.37 18.32
N GLY A 370 25.41 -2.38 17.34
CA GLY A 370 25.66 -1.82 16.01
C GLY A 370 26.16 -2.79 14.93
N LYS A 371 26.29 -4.12 15.21
CA LYS A 371 26.85 -5.13 14.28
C LYS A 371 26.18 -5.14 12.90
N THR A 372 24.85 -5.27 12.87
CA THR A 372 24.07 -5.25 11.61
C THR A 372 24.16 -3.89 10.93
N SER A 373 24.23 -2.80 11.70
CA SER A 373 24.43 -1.45 11.18
C SER A 373 25.76 -1.33 10.44
N LEU A 374 26.83 -1.86 11.04
CA LEU A 374 28.18 -1.87 10.44
C LEU A 374 28.18 -2.56 9.06
N VAL A 375 27.68 -3.78 9.00
CA VAL A 375 27.74 -4.56 7.74
C VAL A 375 26.78 -4.02 6.68
N ASN A 376 25.70 -3.34 7.05
CA ASN A 376 24.75 -2.73 6.11
C ASN A 376 25.30 -1.48 5.40
N LEU A 377 26.37 -0.87 5.92
CA LEU A 377 27.06 0.25 5.25
C LEU A 377 27.84 -0.22 4.02
N ILE A 378 28.38 -1.44 4.04
CA ILE A 378 29.21 -1.98 2.95
C ILE A 378 28.44 -2.05 1.60
N PRO A 379 27.22 -2.67 1.52
CA PRO A 379 26.41 -2.67 0.31
C PRO A 379 25.64 -1.35 0.08
N ARG A 380 25.95 -0.32 0.89
CA ARG A 380 25.27 0.97 0.87
C ARG A 380 23.75 0.81 0.98
N PHE A 381 23.29 0.05 2.00
CA PHE A 381 21.87 0.03 2.35
C PHE A 381 21.49 1.31 3.10
N TYR A 382 22.43 1.85 3.86
CA TYR A 382 22.38 3.16 4.50
C TYR A 382 23.64 3.94 4.16
N ASP A 383 23.53 5.25 4.04
CA ASP A 383 24.68 6.14 3.89
C ASP A 383 25.22 6.52 5.28
N VAL A 384 26.54 6.64 5.41
CA VAL A 384 27.18 7.14 6.62
C VAL A 384 26.77 8.58 6.91
N THR A 385 26.62 8.92 8.20
CA THR A 385 26.36 10.31 8.65
C THR A 385 27.65 11.11 8.85
N GLY A 386 28.79 10.41 9.06
CA GLY A 386 30.13 10.97 9.12
C GLY A 386 31.14 9.96 8.60
N GLY A 387 32.33 10.42 8.20
CA GLY A 387 33.35 9.58 7.64
C GLY A 387 33.03 8.98 6.26
N CYS A 388 33.67 7.86 5.93
CA CYS A 388 33.40 7.13 4.69
C CYS A 388 33.59 5.61 4.85
N VAL A 389 33.03 4.87 3.89
CA VAL A 389 33.25 3.43 3.71
C VAL A 389 33.78 3.22 2.30
N LEU A 390 34.88 2.53 2.18
CA LEU A 390 35.54 2.24 0.91
C LEU A 390 35.42 0.73 0.62
N VAL A 391 35.11 0.40 -0.63
CA VAL A 391 35.19 -0.96 -1.16
C VAL A 391 36.17 -0.93 -2.31
N ASP A 392 37.21 -1.78 -2.26
CA ASP A 392 38.30 -1.78 -3.21
C ASP A 392 38.95 -0.38 -3.41
N GLY A 393 39.08 0.37 -2.29
CA GLY A 393 39.66 1.72 -2.29
C GLY A 393 38.80 2.85 -2.86
N VAL A 394 37.53 2.59 -3.21
CA VAL A 394 36.58 3.58 -3.73
C VAL A 394 35.43 3.75 -2.74
N ASP A 395 35.04 4.99 -2.46
CA ASP A 395 33.90 5.28 -1.58
C ASP A 395 32.62 4.65 -2.14
N VAL A 396 31.85 3.97 -1.29
CA VAL A 396 30.59 3.32 -1.66
C VAL A 396 29.57 4.32 -2.24
N ARG A 397 29.70 5.62 -1.95
CA ARG A 397 28.85 6.68 -2.48
C ARG A 397 29.14 6.98 -3.95
N ASP A 398 30.35 6.76 -4.39
CA ASP A 398 30.81 7.03 -5.77
C ASP A 398 30.51 5.87 -6.73
N TYR A 399 30.21 4.70 -6.21
CA TYR A 399 29.86 3.53 -7.01
C TYR A 399 28.46 3.64 -7.64
N ASP A 400 28.34 3.10 -8.87
CA ASP A 400 27.03 2.63 -9.34
C ASP A 400 26.50 1.54 -8.38
N THR A 401 25.28 1.72 -7.92
CA THR A 401 24.71 0.82 -6.89
C THR A 401 24.63 -0.64 -7.33
N LYS A 402 24.44 -0.90 -8.62
CA LYS A 402 24.39 -2.27 -9.16
C LYS A 402 25.79 -2.86 -9.21
N ALA A 403 26.76 -2.08 -9.64
CA ALA A 403 28.17 -2.50 -9.68
C ALA A 403 28.68 -2.84 -8.28
N LEU A 404 28.48 -1.96 -7.29
CA LEU A 404 28.83 -2.23 -5.88
C LEU A 404 28.20 -3.53 -5.37
N ARG A 405 26.87 -3.61 -5.49
CA ARG A 405 26.11 -4.78 -4.98
C ARG A 405 26.34 -6.05 -5.78
N SER A 406 26.91 -5.99 -6.99
CA SER A 406 27.31 -7.18 -7.72
C SER A 406 28.53 -7.87 -7.09
N LYS A 407 29.44 -7.10 -6.48
CA LYS A 407 30.63 -7.60 -5.80
C LYS A 407 30.32 -8.20 -4.40
N ILE A 408 29.17 -7.84 -3.82
CA ILE A 408 28.84 -8.17 -2.42
C ILE A 408 27.69 -9.19 -2.37
N GLY A 409 27.94 -10.31 -1.70
CA GLY A 409 26.92 -11.28 -1.31
C GLY A 409 26.45 -11.01 0.12
N VAL A 410 25.15 -10.77 0.32
CA VAL A 410 24.58 -10.51 1.65
C VAL A 410 23.61 -11.62 2.04
N VAL A 411 23.86 -12.24 3.17
CA VAL A 411 22.95 -13.16 3.84
C VAL A 411 22.45 -12.47 5.10
N SER A 412 21.24 -11.91 5.01
CA SER A 412 20.63 -11.15 6.12
C SER A 412 20.12 -12.07 7.23
N GLN A 413 20.03 -11.54 8.44
CA GLN A 413 19.45 -12.20 9.61
C GLN A 413 18.02 -12.71 9.34
N LYS A 414 17.20 -11.92 8.61
CA LYS A 414 15.84 -12.32 8.20
C LYS A 414 15.90 -13.18 6.94
N LYS A 415 15.52 -14.45 7.07
CA LYS A 415 15.55 -15.49 6.03
C LYS A 415 14.40 -15.31 5.03
N ALA A 416 14.56 -14.45 4.05
CA ALA A 416 13.54 -14.20 3.03
C ALA A 416 13.71 -15.16 1.85
N LEU A 417 12.81 -16.14 1.71
CA LEU A 417 12.63 -16.96 0.51
C LEU A 417 11.33 -16.61 -0.18
N PHE A 418 11.35 -16.67 -1.50
CA PHE A 418 10.17 -16.37 -2.32
C PHE A 418 9.42 -17.66 -2.68
N ALA A 419 8.10 -17.57 -2.83
CA ALA A 419 7.33 -18.66 -3.41
C ALA A 419 7.79 -18.92 -4.85
N GLY A 420 8.01 -20.18 -5.20
CA GLY A 420 8.59 -20.61 -6.47
C GLY A 420 9.52 -21.80 -6.28
N THR A 421 10.25 -22.20 -7.30
CA THR A 421 11.15 -23.35 -7.20
C THR A 421 12.44 -23.02 -6.44
N VAL A 422 13.19 -24.05 -6.01
CA VAL A 422 14.57 -23.91 -5.51
C VAL A 422 15.41 -23.17 -6.55
N ARG A 423 15.31 -23.58 -7.82
CA ARG A 423 15.98 -22.97 -8.97
C ARG A 423 15.69 -21.46 -9.04
N ASP A 424 14.43 -21.06 -8.97
CA ASP A 424 14.04 -19.64 -9.04
C ASP A 424 14.66 -18.84 -7.89
N ASN A 425 14.65 -19.41 -6.68
CA ASN A 425 15.20 -18.75 -5.50
C ASN A 425 16.72 -18.57 -5.59
N ILE A 426 17.48 -19.53 -6.15
CA ILE A 426 18.93 -19.39 -6.33
C ILE A 426 19.22 -18.44 -7.50
N ARG A 427 18.48 -18.54 -8.62
CA ARG A 427 18.61 -17.61 -9.76
C ARG A 427 18.27 -16.16 -9.43
N PHE A 428 17.60 -15.91 -8.31
CA PHE A 428 17.45 -14.54 -7.81
C PHE A 428 18.80 -13.87 -7.50
N GLY A 429 19.82 -14.65 -7.15
CA GLY A 429 21.20 -14.17 -7.02
C GLY A 429 21.89 -13.90 -8.35
N LYS A 430 21.75 -14.81 -9.32
CA LYS A 430 22.31 -14.73 -10.68
C LYS A 430 21.29 -15.32 -11.66
N GLN A 431 20.66 -14.48 -12.48
CA GLN A 431 19.53 -14.84 -13.34
C GLN A 431 19.85 -15.91 -14.39
N ASP A 432 21.05 -15.86 -14.94
CA ASP A 432 21.60 -16.74 -15.98
C ASP A 432 22.41 -17.91 -15.40
N ALA A 433 22.29 -18.19 -14.08
CA ALA A 433 23.00 -19.30 -13.46
C ALA A 433 22.61 -20.64 -14.09
N THR A 434 23.62 -21.44 -14.48
CA THR A 434 23.41 -22.80 -14.95
C THR A 434 23.06 -23.73 -13.81
N ASP A 435 22.56 -24.92 -14.11
CA ASP A 435 22.22 -25.89 -13.07
C ASP A 435 23.47 -26.36 -12.32
N GLU A 436 24.60 -26.45 -13.00
CA GLU A 436 25.90 -26.79 -12.39
C GLU A 436 26.34 -25.72 -11.39
N GLU A 437 26.22 -24.44 -11.74
CA GLU A 437 26.52 -23.34 -10.82
C GLU A 437 25.59 -23.34 -9.61
N ILE A 438 24.30 -23.67 -9.81
CA ILE A 438 23.32 -23.79 -8.72
C ILE A 438 23.70 -24.93 -7.78
N TRP A 439 24.04 -26.12 -8.32
CA TRP A 439 24.47 -27.26 -7.51
C TRP A 439 25.76 -26.99 -6.77
N GLN A 440 26.73 -26.33 -7.40
CA GLN A 440 27.98 -25.92 -6.74
C GLN A 440 27.71 -24.96 -5.57
N ALA A 441 26.82 -23.98 -5.77
CA ALA A 441 26.44 -23.04 -4.69
C ALA A 441 25.71 -23.76 -3.54
N LEU A 442 24.83 -24.72 -3.85
CA LEU A 442 24.14 -25.55 -2.86
C LEU A 442 25.13 -26.44 -2.10
N GLU A 443 26.12 -27.01 -2.78
CA GLU A 443 27.17 -27.85 -2.16
C GLU A 443 28.02 -27.03 -1.19
N THR A 444 28.52 -25.85 -1.62
CA THR A 444 29.26 -24.94 -0.76
C THR A 444 28.44 -24.50 0.45
N ALA A 445 27.15 -24.21 0.27
CA ALA A 445 26.20 -23.84 1.34
C ALA A 445 25.75 -25.01 2.21
N GLN A 446 26.29 -26.24 2.02
CA GLN A 446 25.89 -27.46 2.73
C GLN A 446 24.40 -27.79 2.57
N ALA A 447 23.82 -27.47 1.41
CA ALA A 447 22.39 -27.65 1.11
C ALA A 447 22.12 -28.72 0.04
N LYS A 448 23.16 -29.26 -0.64
CA LYS A 448 23.03 -30.17 -1.78
C LYS A 448 22.21 -31.42 -1.43
N GLN A 449 22.64 -32.18 -0.42
CA GLN A 449 21.96 -33.40 0.01
C GLN A 449 20.49 -33.16 0.36
N MET A 450 20.24 -32.07 1.08
CA MET A 450 18.88 -31.68 1.47
C MET A 450 17.96 -31.45 0.26
N ILE A 451 18.48 -30.93 -0.85
CA ILE A 451 17.70 -30.69 -2.07
C ILE A 451 17.61 -31.94 -2.92
N GLU A 452 18.66 -32.77 -2.98
CA GLU A 452 18.64 -34.09 -3.66
C GLU A 452 17.56 -35.01 -3.08
N ASP A 453 17.35 -34.95 -1.76
CA ASP A 453 16.33 -35.74 -1.05
C ASP A 453 14.89 -35.24 -1.30
N LYS A 454 14.71 -34.05 -1.91
CA LYS A 454 13.38 -33.51 -2.23
C LYS A 454 12.89 -34.04 -3.57
N SER A 455 11.60 -34.38 -3.62
CA SER A 455 10.94 -34.73 -4.88
C SER A 455 10.96 -33.53 -5.83
N GLY A 456 11.58 -33.69 -7.01
CA GLY A 456 11.76 -32.62 -7.99
C GLY A 456 13.07 -31.83 -7.84
N GLN A 457 13.87 -32.07 -6.79
CA GLN A 457 15.20 -31.45 -6.59
C GLN A 457 15.19 -29.92 -6.81
N LEU A 458 15.88 -29.41 -7.84
CA LEU A 458 15.89 -27.97 -8.13
C LEU A 458 14.50 -27.40 -8.48
N ASP A 459 13.58 -28.24 -8.94
CA ASP A 459 12.21 -27.85 -9.27
C ASP A 459 11.24 -28.04 -8.09
N PHE A 460 11.73 -28.43 -6.90
CA PHE A 460 10.95 -28.48 -5.68
C PHE A 460 10.39 -27.09 -5.35
N VAL A 461 9.07 -27.00 -5.14
CA VAL A 461 8.37 -25.73 -4.90
C VAL A 461 8.48 -25.33 -3.44
N LEU A 462 8.99 -24.14 -3.21
CA LEU A 462 9.03 -23.48 -1.91
C LEU A 462 7.75 -22.67 -1.71
N GLU A 463 7.16 -22.80 -0.52
CA GLU A 463 6.06 -21.94 -0.09
C GLU A 463 6.56 -20.53 0.24
N GLN A 464 5.62 -19.60 0.40
CA GLN A 464 5.94 -18.24 0.83
C GLN A 464 6.76 -18.26 2.12
N GLU A 465 7.89 -17.51 2.16
CA GLU A 465 8.86 -17.48 3.25
C GLU A 465 9.54 -18.84 3.51
N GLY A 466 9.43 -19.80 2.59
CA GLY A 466 10.02 -21.13 2.74
C GLY A 466 9.42 -21.91 3.92
N LYS A 467 8.13 -21.78 4.22
CA LYS A 467 7.47 -22.40 5.39
C LYS A 467 7.57 -23.92 5.41
N ASN A 468 7.72 -24.53 4.25
CA ASN A 468 7.92 -25.97 4.08
C ASN A 468 9.39 -26.43 4.25
N LEU A 469 10.27 -25.53 4.72
CA LEU A 469 11.65 -25.84 5.10
C LEU A 469 11.88 -25.56 6.61
N SER A 470 12.81 -26.29 7.23
CA SER A 470 13.28 -25.98 8.58
C SER A 470 14.09 -24.68 8.64
N GLY A 471 14.29 -24.12 9.83
CA GLY A 471 15.06 -22.89 10.02
C GLY A 471 16.47 -22.93 9.45
N GLY A 472 17.20 -24.03 9.68
CA GLY A 472 18.55 -24.26 9.14
C GLY A 472 18.54 -24.53 7.62
N GLN A 473 17.51 -25.22 7.10
CA GLN A 473 17.34 -25.42 5.67
C GLN A 473 17.12 -24.09 4.93
N ARG A 474 16.24 -23.22 5.46
CA ARG A 474 16.05 -21.86 4.92
C ARG A 474 17.34 -21.06 4.90
N GLN A 475 18.12 -21.15 5.97
CA GLN A 475 19.40 -20.44 6.08
C GLN A 475 20.36 -20.88 4.99
N ARG A 476 20.58 -22.19 4.83
CA ARG A 476 21.46 -22.73 3.79
C ARG A 476 21.03 -22.32 2.38
N MET A 477 19.72 -22.25 2.12
CA MET A 477 19.19 -21.73 0.85
C MET A 477 19.52 -20.26 0.62
N THR A 478 19.45 -19.40 1.65
CA THR A 478 19.83 -17.98 1.52
C THR A 478 21.33 -17.81 1.31
N ILE A 479 22.15 -18.67 1.93
CA ILE A 479 23.61 -18.71 1.70
C ILE A 479 23.91 -19.13 0.25
N ALA A 480 23.31 -20.21 -0.25
CA ALA A 480 23.49 -20.66 -1.63
C ALA A 480 23.12 -19.57 -2.65
N ARG A 481 22.01 -18.84 -2.40
CA ARG A 481 21.61 -17.70 -3.23
C ARG A 481 22.63 -16.57 -3.26
N ALA A 482 23.34 -16.32 -2.17
CA ALA A 482 24.40 -15.32 -2.14
C ALA A 482 25.66 -15.83 -2.88
N LEU A 483 25.98 -17.12 -2.72
CA LEU A 483 27.19 -17.76 -3.27
C LEU A 483 27.16 -17.95 -4.79
N VAL A 484 25.98 -18.19 -5.40
CA VAL A 484 25.87 -18.41 -6.85
C VAL A 484 26.42 -17.25 -7.69
N ARG A 485 26.53 -16.06 -7.09
CA ARG A 485 27.11 -14.85 -7.71
C ARG A 485 28.63 -14.83 -7.68
N LYS A 486 29.28 -15.72 -6.91
CA LYS A 486 30.71 -15.69 -6.64
C LYS A 486 31.19 -14.32 -6.14
N PRO A 487 30.64 -13.81 -5.03
CA PRO A 487 30.92 -12.45 -4.57
C PRO A 487 32.38 -12.29 -4.10
N GLU A 488 32.93 -11.08 -4.27
CA GLU A 488 34.25 -10.72 -3.71
C GLU A 488 34.21 -10.54 -2.19
N VAL A 489 33.08 -10.01 -1.67
CA VAL A 489 32.79 -9.85 -0.25
C VAL A 489 31.51 -10.60 0.10
N LEU A 490 31.59 -11.51 1.08
CA LEU A 490 30.43 -12.26 1.58
C LEU A 490 30.12 -11.83 3.01
N ILE A 491 28.94 -11.25 3.22
CA ILE A 491 28.44 -10.85 4.54
C ILE A 491 27.44 -11.90 5.04
N LEU A 492 27.73 -12.47 6.20
CA LEU A 492 26.90 -13.45 6.90
C LEU A 492 26.35 -12.82 8.19
N ASP A 493 25.21 -12.11 8.12
CA ASP A 493 24.60 -11.44 9.28
C ASP A 493 23.76 -12.44 10.07
N ASP A 494 24.31 -12.87 11.23
CA ASP A 494 23.75 -13.88 12.15
C ASP A 494 23.36 -15.21 11.44
N ALA A 495 24.03 -15.50 10.33
CA ALA A 495 23.73 -16.65 9.50
C ALA A 495 24.08 -18.00 10.17
N ALA A 496 25.03 -17.99 11.09
CA ALA A 496 25.48 -19.17 11.82
C ALA A 496 24.54 -19.57 12.98
N SER A 497 23.68 -18.65 13.47
CA SER A 497 22.82 -18.89 14.63
C SER A 497 21.81 -20.02 14.44
N ALA A 498 21.40 -20.27 13.19
CA ALA A 498 20.45 -21.30 12.81
C ALA A 498 21.10 -22.60 12.29
N LEU A 499 22.41 -22.66 12.23
CA LEU A 499 23.16 -23.85 11.82
C LEU A 499 23.68 -24.57 13.09
N ASP A 500 23.71 -25.88 13.03
CA ASP A 500 24.43 -26.68 14.00
C ASP A 500 25.98 -26.50 13.81
N TYR A 501 26.74 -26.81 14.86
CA TYR A 501 28.18 -26.58 14.87
C TYR A 501 28.90 -27.28 13.71
N ALA A 502 28.53 -28.53 13.42
CA ALA A 502 29.18 -29.33 12.36
C ALA A 502 28.92 -28.70 10.98
N THR A 503 27.67 -28.30 10.69
CA THR A 503 27.30 -27.64 9.43
C THR A 503 27.98 -26.28 9.30
N GLY A 504 28.09 -25.50 10.38
CA GLY A 504 28.79 -24.20 10.39
C GLY A 504 30.29 -24.36 10.11
N ALA A 505 30.95 -25.33 10.73
CA ALA A 505 32.35 -25.65 10.49
C ALA A 505 32.61 -26.13 9.05
N ALA A 506 31.73 -26.99 8.53
CA ALA A 506 31.78 -27.45 7.13
C ALA A 506 31.61 -26.30 6.13
N LEU A 507 30.65 -25.38 6.39
CA LEU A 507 30.46 -24.19 5.58
C LEU A 507 31.72 -23.31 5.55
N ASN A 508 32.31 -22.99 6.71
CA ASN A 508 33.52 -22.18 6.79
C ASN A 508 34.69 -22.84 6.05
N LYS A 509 34.83 -24.16 6.16
CA LYS A 509 35.84 -24.92 5.41
C LYS A 509 35.58 -24.89 3.90
N ALA A 510 34.33 -25.03 3.48
CA ALA A 510 33.94 -24.97 2.08
C ALA A 510 34.20 -23.58 1.48
N LEU A 511 33.89 -22.49 2.21
CA LEU A 511 34.15 -21.12 1.78
C LEU A 511 35.63 -20.82 1.55
N ARG A 512 36.52 -21.33 2.42
CA ARG A 512 37.97 -21.18 2.26
C ARG A 512 38.54 -21.93 1.03
N ASN A 513 37.86 -22.95 0.57
CA ASN A 513 38.28 -23.80 -0.56
C ASN A 513 37.61 -23.41 -1.88
N THR A 514 36.89 -22.28 -1.93
CA THR A 514 36.26 -21.80 -3.17
C THR A 514 37.28 -21.15 -4.11
N ASP A 515 37.12 -21.33 -5.41
CA ASP A 515 38.04 -20.78 -6.43
C ASP A 515 38.08 -19.24 -6.43
N PHE A 516 37.04 -18.59 -5.92
CA PHE A 516 36.92 -17.12 -5.88
C PHE A 516 37.33 -16.49 -4.54
N ALA A 517 37.72 -17.30 -3.52
CA ALA A 517 38.27 -16.89 -2.24
C ALA A 517 37.70 -15.58 -1.68
N PRO A 518 36.41 -15.50 -1.32
CA PRO A 518 35.78 -14.25 -0.91
C PRO A 518 36.34 -13.73 0.41
N THR A 519 36.32 -12.40 0.59
CA THR A 519 36.47 -11.81 1.93
C THR A 519 35.19 -12.10 2.70
N VAL A 520 35.27 -12.84 3.82
CA VAL A 520 34.08 -13.29 4.57
C VAL A 520 33.93 -12.46 5.85
N ILE A 521 32.79 -11.80 6.00
CA ILE A 521 32.43 -11.04 7.21
C ILE A 521 31.27 -11.77 7.90
N THR A 522 31.58 -12.39 9.05
CA THR A 522 30.60 -13.15 9.84
C THR A 522 30.19 -12.34 11.07
N VAL A 523 28.95 -11.88 11.10
CA VAL A 523 28.35 -11.29 12.28
C VAL A 523 27.70 -12.39 13.12
N SER A 524 28.05 -12.47 14.39
CA SER A 524 27.44 -13.45 15.30
C SER A 524 27.42 -12.96 16.74
N GLN A 525 26.48 -13.46 17.52
CA GLN A 525 26.49 -13.37 18.98
C GLN A 525 27.18 -14.57 19.62
N ARG A 526 27.48 -15.62 18.83
CA ARG A 526 28.13 -16.86 19.31
C ARG A 526 29.62 -16.83 18.99
N VAL A 527 30.44 -16.96 20.03
CA VAL A 527 31.89 -17.03 19.88
C VAL A 527 32.30 -18.22 19.00
N ALA A 528 31.65 -19.37 19.15
CA ALA A 528 31.90 -20.57 18.38
C ALA A 528 31.82 -20.38 16.85
N ALA A 529 31.02 -19.41 16.38
CA ALA A 529 30.87 -19.11 14.96
C ALA A 529 32.03 -18.31 14.37
N ILE A 530 32.78 -17.55 15.20
CA ILE A 530 33.78 -16.57 14.76
C ILE A 530 35.18 -16.83 15.30
N ARG A 531 35.35 -17.73 16.30
CA ARG A 531 36.62 -17.95 16.97
C ARG A 531 37.79 -18.34 16.04
N ASN A 532 37.47 -18.88 14.86
CA ASN A 532 38.46 -19.29 13.85
C ASN A 532 38.61 -18.23 12.73
N ALA A 533 38.07 -17.04 12.89
CA ALA A 533 38.29 -15.93 11.97
C ALA A 533 39.73 -15.40 12.11
N ASP A 534 40.25 -14.86 11.01
CA ASP A 534 41.63 -14.31 10.99
C ASP A 534 41.73 -13.06 11.88
N THR A 535 40.62 -12.33 11.99
CA THR A 535 40.46 -11.18 12.89
C THR A 535 39.07 -11.15 13.46
N ILE A 536 38.92 -10.86 14.74
CA ILE A 536 37.65 -10.65 15.41
C ILE A 536 37.57 -9.18 15.81
N VAL A 537 36.43 -8.56 15.53
CA VAL A 537 36.08 -7.18 15.91
C VAL A 537 35.01 -7.24 16.98
N VAL A 538 35.29 -6.66 18.13
CA VAL A 538 34.34 -6.58 19.25
C VAL A 538 33.69 -5.21 19.24
N LEU A 539 32.37 -5.17 19.07
CA LEU A 539 31.56 -3.97 19.08
C LEU A 539 30.78 -3.86 20.40
N ASP A 540 30.88 -2.70 21.03
CA ASP A 540 30.05 -2.35 22.17
C ASP A 540 29.58 -0.89 22.06
N GLU A 541 28.31 -0.63 22.33
CA GLU A 541 27.67 0.70 22.23
C GLU A 541 28.01 1.50 20.96
N GLY A 542 28.17 0.83 19.82
CA GLY A 542 28.49 1.46 18.54
C GLY A 542 29.97 1.76 18.28
N GLU A 543 30.89 1.34 19.16
CA GLU A 543 32.35 1.53 19.04
C GLU A 543 33.07 0.19 18.94
N ILE A 544 34.28 0.20 18.34
CA ILE A 544 35.17 -0.96 18.35
C ILE A 544 35.98 -0.93 19.65
N VAL A 545 35.68 -1.85 20.58
CA VAL A 545 36.34 -1.94 21.87
C VAL A 545 37.50 -2.97 21.88
N GLY A 546 37.59 -3.79 20.84
CA GLY A 546 38.68 -4.75 20.68
C GLY A 546 38.81 -5.30 19.27
N MET A 547 40.01 -5.56 18.82
CA MET A 547 40.30 -6.17 17.52
C MET A 547 41.55 -7.04 17.63
N GLY A 548 41.49 -8.28 17.15
CA GLY A 548 42.59 -9.24 17.18
C GLY A 548 42.14 -10.68 16.95
N THR A 549 43.00 -11.62 17.15
CA THR A 549 42.70 -13.06 17.18
C THR A 549 41.94 -13.44 18.45
N ASN A 550 41.28 -14.60 18.46
CA ASN A 550 40.60 -15.13 19.65
C ASN A 550 41.50 -15.10 20.90
N ASP A 551 42.76 -15.56 20.78
CA ASP A 551 43.68 -15.69 21.90
C ASP A 551 44.22 -14.33 22.39
N GLU A 552 44.36 -13.36 21.50
CA GLU A 552 44.73 -12.00 21.83
C GLU A 552 43.60 -11.31 22.58
N LEU A 553 42.34 -11.41 22.09
CA LEU A 553 41.18 -10.78 22.69
C LEU A 553 40.82 -11.35 24.06
N LEU A 554 41.01 -12.64 24.28
CA LEU A 554 40.84 -13.25 25.61
C LEU A 554 41.78 -12.66 26.66
N ARG A 555 42.93 -12.07 26.23
CA ARG A 555 43.92 -11.44 27.12
C ARG A 555 43.76 -9.93 27.23
N SER A 556 43.27 -9.27 26.17
CA SER A 556 43.32 -7.81 26.03
C SER A 556 41.93 -7.14 26.09
N CYS A 557 40.82 -7.85 25.88
CA CYS A 557 39.48 -7.28 25.79
C CYS A 557 38.54 -7.90 26.84
N GLU A 558 38.20 -7.14 27.86
CA GLU A 558 37.34 -7.58 28.96
C GLU A 558 35.93 -7.95 28.45
N VAL A 559 35.32 -7.12 27.56
CA VAL A 559 34.01 -7.38 26.93
C VAL A 559 33.99 -8.71 26.16
N TYR A 560 35.06 -9.01 25.40
CA TYR A 560 35.17 -10.29 24.69
C TYR A 560 35.25 -11.48 25.65
N LYS A 561 36.01 -11.33 26.72
CA LYS A 561 36.16 -12.35 27.74
C LYS A 561 34.83 -12.63 28.46
N GLU A 562 34.09 -11.59 28.84
CA GLU A 562 32.75 -11.77 29.44
C GLU A 562 31.80 -12.52 28.51
N ILE A 563 31.76 -12.16 27.20
CA ILE A 563 30.95 -12.85 26.20
C ILE A 563 31.39 -14.33 26.11
N PHE A 564 32.68 -14.59 26.09
CA PHE A 564 33.24 -15.93 25.96
C PHE A 564 32.89 -16.78 27.18
N ASP A 565 33.16 -16.29 28.39
CA ASP A 565 32.91 -17.00 29.66
C ASP A 565 31.43 -17.29 29.86
N SER A 566 30.56 -16.34 29.55
CA SER A 566 29.08 -16.51 29.62
C SER A 566 28.53 -17.60 28.69
N GLN A 567 29.26 -17.98 27.64
CA GLN A 567 28.89 -19.04 26.71
C GLN A 567 29.46 -20.39 27.06
N LEU A 568 30.64 -20.44 27.70
CA LEU A 568 31.24 -21.69 28.22
C LEU A 568 30.42 -22.26 29.39
N GLU A 569 29.99 -21.40 30.32
CA GLU A 569 29.16 -21.85 31.46
C GLU A 569 27.80 -22.46 31.01
N LYS A 570 27.35 -22.13 29.81
CA LYS A 570 26.10 -22.70 29.22
C LYS A 570 26.32 -24.01 28.44
N GLU A 571 27.57 -24.31 28.03
CA GLU A 571 27.91 -25.59 27.37
C GLU A 571 28.19 -26.71 28.39
N ASP A 572 28.58 -26.35 29.61
CA ASP A 572 28.87 -27.31 30.70
C ASP A 572 27.66 -27.57 31.64
N ALA A 573 26.55 -26.84 31.48
CA ALA A 573 25.32 -26.99 32.24
C ALA A 573 24.22 -27.71 31.42
#